data_6bbe93ecc44188a2153d8895e896c9b3
#
_entry.id   6bbe93ecc44188a2153d8895e896c9b3
#
_cell.length_a   1.000
_cell.length_b   1.000
_cell.length_c   1.000
_cell.angle_alpha   90.00
_cell.angle_beta   90.00
_cell.angle_gamma   90.00
#
_symmetry.space_group_name_H-M   'P 1'
#
loop_
_entity.id
_entity.type
_entity.pdbx_description
1 polymer ?
#
loop_
_entity_poly.entity_id
_entity_poly.type
_entity_poly.pdbx_seq_one_letter_code
_entity_poly.pdbx_strand_id
1 'polypeptide(L)'
;MRADNERVLRYLAKITTDPAIVHGVAGEVGSLLPGRLADIVLWAPAAFGVKPALVLKSGHFAWGPLGEGNASIEACQPVLVGPHWAGTGAAGTSVGTTFVSQAAYDSGLRERLGSRRRFTAVAQTRAVRRSSLVANTATAAVEIGPTDGTVTLDGRVVACPPTDSVPMSRRYFLM
;
A
#
# COMPACT_ATOMS: atom_id res chain seq x y z
N MET A 1 -8.23 13.79 25.25
CA MET A 1 -8.21 13.53 23.80
C MET A 1 -8.04 12.04 23.61
N ARG A 2 -9.04 11.30 23.12
CA ARG A 2 -8.83 9.89 22.75
C ARG A 2 -7.88 9.87 21.55
N ALA A 3 -6.79 9.14 21.69
CA ALA A 3 -5.87 8.96 20.57
C ALA A 3 -6.62 8.22 19.45
N ASP A 4 -6.58 8.75 18.23
CA ASP A 4 -7.29 8.21 17.06
C ASP A 4 -6.54 7.02 16.42
N ASN A 5 -5.84 6.28 17.24
CA ASN A 5 -4.96 5.19 16.81
C ASN A 5 -5.72 4.07 16.08
N GLU A 6 -6.96 3.77 16.51
CA GLU A 6 -7.75 2.73 15.85
C GLU A 6 -8.09 3.09 14.40
N ARG A 7 -8.42 4.35 14.15
CA ARG A 7 -8.68 4.83 12.79
C ARG A 7 -7.42 4.77 11.94
N VAL A 8 -6.29 5.20 12.48
CA VAL A 8 -4.99 5.11 11.81
C VAL A 8 -4.66 3.67 11.44
N LEU A 9 -4.83 2.73 12.37
CA LEU A 9 -4.60 1.30 12.12
C LEU A 9 -5.52 0.76 11.00
N ARG A 10 -6.79 1.16 10.98
CA ARG A 10 -7.73 0.76 9.92
C ARG A 10 -7.28 1.29 8.56
N TYR A 11 -6.83 2.54 8.47
CA TYR A 11 -6.32 3.11 7.22
C TYR A 11 -5.03 2.44 6.78
N LEU A 12 -4.10 2.17 7.70
CA LEU A 12 -2.88 1.43 7.39
C LEU A 12 -3.20 0.03 6.87
N ALA A 13 -4.07 -0.71 7.54
CA ALA A 13 -4.48 -2.04 7.06
C ALA A 13 -5.08 -1.98 5.66
N LYS A 14 -5.92 -0.97 5.36
CA LYS A 14 -6.54 -0.78 4.04
C LYS A 14 -5.55 -0.59 2.89
N ILE A 15 -4.39 -0.02 3.16
CA ILE A 15 -3.36 0.25 2.12
C ILE A 15 -2.20 -0.72 2.15
N THR A 16 -2.17 -1.65 3.09
CA THR A 16 -1.07 -2.62 3.27
C THR A 16 -1.57 -4.06 3.32
N THR A 17 -1.97 -4.51 4.49
CA THR A 17 -2.28 -5.92 4.77
C THR A 17 -3.57 -6.39 4.10
N ASP A 18 -4.64 -5.60 4.14
CA ASP A 18 -5.93 -6.00 3.58
C ASP A 18 -5.89 -6.22 2.06
N PRO A 19 -5.30 -5.33 1.26
CA PRO A 19 -5.08 -5.60 -0.17
C PRO A 19 -4.25 -6.86 -0.42
N ALA A 20 -3.21 -7.08 0.36
CA ALA A 20 -2.37 -8.27 0.22
C ALA A 20 -3.15 -9.57 0.49
N ILE A 21 -4.06 -9.56 1.48
CA ILE A 21 -4.96 -10.67 1.75
C ILE A 21 -5.93 -10.88 0.59
N VAL A 22 -6.61 -9.82 0.15
CA VAL A 22 -7.62 -9.88 -0.92
C VAL A 22 -7.02 -10.40 -2.23
N HIS A 23 -5.81 -9.97 -2.56
CA HIS A 23 -5.11 -10.40 -3.75
C HIS A 23 -4.35 -11.73 -3.60
N GLY A 24 -4.39 -12.36 -2.43
CA GLY A 24 -3.73 -13.65 -2.20
C GLY A 24 -2.20 -13.58 -2.20
N VAL A 25 -1.64 -12.43 -1.86
CA VAL A 25 -0.19 -12.16 -1.87
C VAL A 25 0.38 -11.84 -0.48
N ALA A 26 -0.43 -11.98 0.56
CA ALA A 26 -0.06 -11.68 1.94
C ALA A 26 1.11 -12.55 2.46
N GLY A 27 1.42 -13.64 1.77
CA GLY A 27 2.63 -14.46 1.99
C GLY A 27 3.92 -13.73 1.67
N GLU A 28 3.89 -12.69 0.85
CA GLU A 28 5.06 -12.02 0.29
C GLU A 28 5.15 -10.54 0.70
N VAL A 29 4.02 -9.85 0.76
CA VAL A 29 3.94 -8.40 0.93
C VAL A 29 2.82 -7.99 1.90
N GLY A 30 2.75 -6.71 2.23
CA GLY A 30 1.66 -6.09 2.98
C GLY A 30 1.85 -6.09 4.49
N SER A 31 2.94 -6.66 5.01
CA SER A 31 3.24 -6.64 6.45
C SER A 31 4.74 -6.63 6.72
N LEU A 32 5.14 -6.21 7.91
CA LEU A 32 6.54 -6.18 8.37
C LEU A 32 6.94 -7.48 9.11
N LEU A 33 6.32 -8.59 8.75
CA LEU A 33 6.67 -9.89 9.33
C LEU A 33 7.95 -10.44 8.70
N PRO A 34 8.77 -11.19 9.46
CA PRO A 34 9.92 -11.90 8.90
C PRO A 34 9.52 -12.80 7.73
N GLY A 35 10.35 -12.84 6.69
CA GLY A 35 10.10 -13.61 5.47
C GLY A 35 9.31 -12.88 4.39
N ARG A 36 8.83 -11.65 4.67
CA ARG A 36 8.18 -10.79 3.67
C ARG A 36 9.20 -9.91 2.95
N LEU A 37 8.83 -9.42 1.78
CA LEU A 37 9.61 -8.39 1.09
C LEU A 37 9.66 -7.13 1.97
N ALA A 38 10.86 -6.61 2.18
CA ALA A 38 11.09 -5.41 2.98
C ALA A 38 10.72 -4.14 2.20
N ASP A 39 9.44 -4.02 1.85
CA ASP A 39 8.81 -2.84 1.24
C ASP A 39 8.33 -1.95 2.39
N ILE A 40 9.15 -0.97 2.76
CA ILE A 40 8.97 -0.20 4.00
C ILE A 40 8.92 1.29 3.67
N VAL A 41 7.95 1.98 4.26
CA VAL A 41 7.86 3.44 4.21
C VAL A 41 8.02 4.00 5.61
N LEU A 42 8.96 4.90 5.77
CA LEU A 42 9.18 5.64 7.00
C LEU A 42 8.60 7.05 6.86
N TRP A 43 7.87 7.48 7.88
CA TRP A 43 7.35 8.84 7.97
C TRP A 43 7.79 9.51 9.26
N ALA A 44 8.12 10.79 9.18
CA ALA A 44 8.10 11.64 10.37
C ALA A 44 6.64 11.74 10.85
N PRO A 45 6.34 11.64 12.16
CA PRO A 45 4.96 11.65 12.67
C PRO A 45 4.15 12.87 12.19
N ALA A 46 4.78 14.03 12.13
CA ALA A 46 4.12 15.27 11.67
C ALA A 46 3.77 15.28 10.17
N ALA A 47 4.43 14.44 9.36
CA ALA A 47 4.23 14.34 7.91
C ALA A 47 3.61 13.00 7.50
N PHE A 48 2.99 12.28 8.45
CA PHE A 48 2.41 10.96 8.22
C PHE A 48 1.36 10.99 7.10
N GLY A 49 1.53 10.09 6.13
CA GLY A 49 0.63 9.96 4.98
C GLY A 49 0.77 11.05 3.91
N VAL A 50 1.64 12.04 4.10
CA VAL A 50 1.83 13.17 3.18
C VAL A 50 3.17 13.05 2.45
N LYS A 51 4.27 13.08 3.20
CA LYS A 51 5.63 13.02 2.64
C LYS A 51 6.44 11.97 3.41
N PRO A 52 6.82 10.86 2.79
CA PRO A 52 7.68 9.89 3.45
C PRO A 52 9.08 10.48 3.68
N ALA A 53 9.72 10.07 4.75
CA ALA A 53 11.12 10.37 5.00
C ALA A 53 12.03 9.42 4.22
N LEU A 54 11.59 8.17 4.04
CA LEU A 54 12.35 7.14 3.35
C LEU A 54 11.42 6.07 2.80
N VAL A 55 11.73 5.57 1.62
CA VAL A 55 11.07 4.40 1.05
C VAL A 55 12.12 3.34 0.74
N LEU A 56 11.89 2.14 1.26
CA LEU A 56 12.68 0.95 0.94
C LEU A 56 11.85 0.02 0.05
N LYS A 57 12.49 -0.54 -0.94
CA LYS A 57 11.95 -1.60 -1.80
C LYS A 57 12.80 -2.84 -1.66
N SER A 58 12.24 -3.90 -1.09
CA SER A 58 12.97 -5.14 -0.76
C SER A 58 14.27 -4.87 0.03
N GLY A 59 14.24 -3.90 0.95
CA GLY A 59 15.39 -3.50 1.74
C GLY A 59 16.37 -2.55 1.06
N HIS A 60 16.20 -2.25 -0.23
CA HIS A 60 17.02 -1.28 -0.96
C HIS A 60 16.40 0.11 -0.88
N PHE A 61 17.24 1.14 -0.85
CA PHE A 61 16.76 2.52 -0.93
C PHE A 61 16.09 2.77 -2.28
N ALA A 62 14.81 3.11 -2.25
CA ALA A 62 14.03 3.43 -3.43
C ALA A 62 13.77 4.93 -3.57
N TRP A 63 13.62 5.61 -2.43
CA TRP A 63 13.38 7.05 -2.38
C TRP A 63 13.74 7.59 -1.01
N GLY A 64 14.30 8.79 -0.97
CA GLY A 64 14.63 9.47 0.26
C GLY A 64 15.30 10.81 -0.02
N PRO A 65 15.49 11.66 1.00
CA PRO A 65 16.26 12.89 0.84
C PRO A 65 17.69 12.55 0.46
N LEU A 66 18.25 13.33 -0.46
CA LEU A 66 19.66 13.29 -0.74
C LEU A 66 20.41 13.66 0.54
N GLY A 67 21.28 12.77 1.01
CA GLY A 67 22.20 13.10 2.09
C GLY A 67 23.01 14.34 1.73
N GLU A 68 23.44 15.08 2.73
CA GLU A 68 24.16 16.32 2.57
C GLU A 68 25.47 16.10 1.81
N GLY A 69 25.45 16.38 0.50
CA GLY A 69 26.66 16.38 -0.30
C GLY A 69 27.35 17.74 -0.32
N ASN A 70 26.60 18.81 -0.10
CA ASN A 70 27.12 20.17 -0.09
C ASN A 70 26.19 21.09 0.70
N ALA A 71 26.67 21.66 1.80
CA ALA A 71 25.92 22.55 2.67
C ALA A 71 25.41 23.83 1.99
N SER A 72 25.87 24.16 0.80
CA SER A 72 25.37 25.29 0.01
C SER A 72 24.09 25.00 -0.79
N ILE A 73 23.58 23.78 -0.78
CA ILE A 73 22.33 23.40 -1.46
C ILE A 73 21.21 23.40 -0.42
N GLU A 74 20.32 24.37 -0.49
CA GLU A 74 19.21 24.53 0.46
C GLU A 74 18.13 23.47 0.33
N ALA A 75 17.97 22.81 -0.80
CA ALA A 75 16.91 21.86 -1.06
C ALA A 75 17.43 20.43 -1.07
N CYS A 76 17.06 19.65 -0.07
CA CYS A 76 17.19 18.20 -0.12
C CYS A 76 16.21 17.65 -1.16
N GLN A 77 16.69 17.27 -2.32
CA GLN A 77 15.89 16.60 -3.33
C GLN A 77 15.75 15.11 -2.99
N PRO A 78 14.56 14.52 -3.16
CA PRO A 78 14.43 13.07 -3.06
C PRO A 78 15.25 12.41 -4.18
N VAL A 79 16.04 11.41 -3.82
CA VAL A 79 16.83 10.63 -4.78
C VAL A 79 16.08 9.37 -5.16
N LEU A 80 15.81 9.21 -6.45
CA LEU A 80 15.37 7.95 -7.00
C LEU A 80 16.58 7.05 -7.23
N VAL A 81 16.70 5.98 -6.46
CA VAL A 81 17.83 5.04 -6.51
C VAL A 81 17.73 4.01 -7.67
N GLY A 82 16.72 4.15 -8.54
CA GLY A 82 16.47 3.21 -9.64
C GLY A 82 17.68 2.87 -10.52
N PRO A 83 18.47 3.83 -11.01
CA PRO A 83 19.62 3.57 -11.87
C PRO A 83 20.73 2.77 -11.19
N HIS A 84 20.90 2.92 -9.90
CA HIS A 84 21.96 2.23 -9.15
C HIS A 84 21.74 0.73 -9.02
N TRP A 85 20.50 0.26 -9.18
CA TRP A 85 20.18 -1.16 -9.15
C TRP A 85 20.82 -1.94 -10.29
N ALA A 86 21.08 -1.30 -11.42
CA ALA A 86 21.77 -1.93 -12.55
C ALA A 86 23.23 -2.28 -12.22
N GLY A 87 23.88 -1.47 -11.39
CA GLY A 87 25.27 -1.70 -10.94
C GLY A 87 25.41 -2.80 -9.90
N THR A 88 24.35 -3.30 -9.32
CA THR A 88 24.36 -4.30 -8.24
C THR A 88 24.08 -5.73 -8.73
N GLY A 89 24.34 -6.05 -9.99
CA GLY A 89 24.20 -7.38 -10.57
C GLY A 89 22.76 -7.87 -10.60
N ALA A 90 22.44 -8.92 -9.82
CA ALA A 90 21.10 -9.52 -9.80
C ALA A 90 20.07 -8.77 -8.95
N ALA A 91 20.44 -7.69 -8.25
CA ALA A 91 19.54 -6.99 -7.32
C ALA A 91 18.26 -6.50 -8.00
N GLY A 92 18.33 -5.99 -9.22
CA GLY A 92 17.15 -5.56 -9.99
C GLY A 92 16.11 -6.67 -10.22
N THR A 93 16.51 -7.94 -10.17
CA THR A 93 15.60 -9.08 -10.29
C THR A 93 15.03 -9.54 -8.95
N SER A 94 15.64 -9.14 -7.83
CA SER A 94 15.27 -9.53 -6.46
C SER A 94 14.40 -8.49 -5.74
N VAL A 95 14.29 -7.26 -6.25
CA VAL A 95 13.51 -6.19 -5.62
C VAL A 95 11.99 -6.36 -5.70
N GLY A 96 11.52 -7.44 -6.28
CA GLY A 96 10.10 -7.75 -6.39
C GLY A 96 9.85 -9.17 -6.84
N THR A 97 8.59 -9.57 -6.78
CA THR A 97 8.12 -10.85 -7.32
C THR A 97 7.03 -10.62 -8.35
N THR A 98 6.90 -11.51 -9.30
CA THR A 98 5.79 -11.51 -10.26
C THR A 98 4.71 -12.45 -9.74
N PHE A 99 3.54 -11.92 -9.47
CA PHE A 99 2.41 -12.70 -9.01
C PHE A 99 1.66 -13.29 -10.21
N VAL A 100 1.38 -14.56 -10.16
CA VAL A 100 0.72 -15.30 -11.23
C VAL A 100 -0.35 -16.24 -10.66
N SER A 101 -1.23 -16.77 -11.50
CA SER A 101 -2.14 -17.83 -11.08
C SER A 101 -1.37 -19.13 -10.79
N GLN A 102 -1.92 -20.02 -9.96
CA GLN A 102 -1.32 -21.32 -9.71
C GLN A 102 -1.08 -22.10 -11.00
N ALA A 103 -2.07 -22.12 -11.90
CA ALA A 103 -1.94 -22.81 -13.19
C ALA A 103 -0.78 -22.26 -14.05
N ALA A 104 -0.59 -20.94 -14.06
CA ALA A 104 0.53 -20.33 -14.78
C ALA A 104 1.88 -20.66 -14.13
N TYR A 105 1.93 -20.72 -12.81
CA TYR A 105 3.11 -21.13 -12.06
C TYR A 105 3.50 -22.58 -12.39
N ASP A 106 2.53 -23.50 -12.31
CA ASP A 106 2.73 -24.92 -12.55
C ASP A 106 3.07 -25.23 -14.02
N SER A 107 2.65 -24.37 -14.96
CA SER A 107 2.98 -24.51 -16.39
C SER A 107 4.40 -24.07 -16.76
N GLY A 108 5.23 -23.66 -15.79
CA GLY A 108 6.59 -23.19 -16.05
C GLY A 108 6.63 -21.85 -16.79
N LEU A 109 5.66 -20.96 -16.52
CA LEU A 109 5.58 -19.66 -17.20
C LEU A 109 6.87 -18.84 -17.08
N ARG A 110 7.56 -18.91 -15.94
CA ARG A 110 8.81 -18.18 -15.72
C ARG A 110 9.88 -18.56 -16.73
N GLU A 111 10.06 -19.84 -16.95
CA GLU A 111 11.05 -20.44 -17.87
C GLU A 111 10.68 -20.10 -19.32
N ARG A 112 9.40 -20.22 -19.68
CA ARG A 112 8.89 -19.90 -21.02
C ARG A 112 9.08 -18.42 -21.38
N LEU A 113 9.02 -17.52 -20.39
CA LEU A 113 9.28 -16.10 -20.59
C LEU A 113 10.78 -15.74 -20.51
N GLY A 114 11.64 -16.67 -20.17
CA GLY A 114 13.05 -16.39 -19.91
C GLY A 114 13.29 -15.39 -18.77
N SER A 115 12.34 -15.29 -17.84
CA SER A 115 12.38 -14.27 -16.80
C SER A 115 13.36 -14.62 -15.68
N ARG A 116 14.18 -13.67 -15.30
CA ARG A 116 15.07 -13.79 -14.13
C ARG A 116 14.39 -13.40 -12.81
N ARG A 117 13.19 -12.78 -12.85
CA ARG A 117 12.43 -12.43 -11.65
C ARG A 117 11.92 -13.67 -10.92
N ARG A 118 11.70 -13.52 -9.61
CA ARG A 118 10.96 -14.52 -8.85
C ARG A 118 9.49 -14.48 -9.25
N PHE A 119 8.87 -15.65 -9.37
CA PHE A 119 7.44 -15.83 -9.57
C PHE A 119 6.83 -16.44 -8.31
N THR A 120 5.66 -16.02 -7.96
CA THR A 120 4.91 -16.53 -6.81
C THR A 120 3.45 -16.71 -7.21
N ALA A 121 2.89 -17.88 -6.93
CA ALA A 121 1.49 -18.11 -7.17
C ALA A 121 0.62 -17.36 -6.14
N VAL A 122 -0.45 -16.72 -6.60
CA VAL A 122 -1.46 -16.16 -5.70
C VAL A 122 -2.26 -17.27 -5.05
N ALA A 123 -2.61 -17.11 -3.78
CA ALA A 123 -3.29 -18.16 -3.01
C ALA A 123 -4.48 -17.61 -2.22
N GLN A 124 -5.43 -18.50 -1.91
CA GLN A 124 -6.53 -18.26 -0.95
C GLN A 124 -7.49 -17.10 -1.30
N THR A 125 -7.55 -16.63 -2.54
CA THR A 125 -8.39 -15.49 -2.93
C THR A 125 -9.90 -15.78 -2.87
N ARG A 126 -10.32 -17.04 -3.10
CA ARG A 126 -11.73 -17.41 -3.18
C ARG A 126 -12.45 -17.48 -1.82
N ALA A 127 -11.70 -17.75 -0.76
CA ALA A 127 -12.25 -17.90 0.60
C ALA A 127 -12.23 -16.59 1.40
N VAL A 128 -11.73 -15.51 0.83
CA VAL A 128 -11.63 -14.21 1.52
C VAL A 128 -13.02 -13.67 1.84
N ARG A 129 -13.21 -13.27 3.09
CA ARG A 129 -14.41 -12.66 3.63
C ARG A 129 -14.02 -11.40 4.39
N ARG A 130 -14.99 -10.58 4.76
CA ARG A 130 -14.75 -9.40 5.59
C ARG A 130 -14.02 -9.75 6.89
N SER A 131 -14.35 -10.89 7.49
CA SER A 131 -13.69 -11.41 8.69
C SER A 131 -12.23 -11.81 8.51
N SER A 132 -11.77 -11.96 7.26
CA SER A 132 -10.37 -12.27 6.95
C SER A 132 -9.46 -11.03 6.99
N LEU A 133 -10.04 -9.83 7.02
CA LEU A 133 -9.30 -8.57 6.98
C LEU A 133 -8.80 -8.18 8.37
N VAL A 134 -7.74 -7.39 8.39
CA VAL A 134 -7.14 -6.87 9.62
C VAL A 134 -7.76 -5.50 9.95
N ALA A 135 -8.27 -5.32 11.16
CA ALA A 135 -8.87 -4.08 11.66
C ALA A 135 -10.08 -3.52 10.84
N ASN A 136 -10.48 -4.17 9.75
CA ASN A 136 -11.60 -3.77 8.89
C ASN A 136 -12.67 -4.87 8.76
N THR A 137 -12.91 -5.59 9.84
CA THR A 137 -13.81 -6.73 9.88
C THR A 137 -15.29 -6.35 10.02
N ALA A 138 -15.59 -5.11 10.44
CA ALA A 138 -16.97 -4.67 10.64
C ALA A 138 -17.78 -4.72 9.33
N THR A 139 -19.00 -5.22 9.43
CA THR A 139 -20.01 -5.18 8.37
C THR A 139 -21.12 -4.24 8.80
N ALA A 140 -21.60 -3.43 7.90
CA ALA A 140 -22.72 -2.54 8.12
C ALA A 140 -23.88 -2.95 7.20
N ALA A 141 -25.09 -2.81 7.67
CA ALA A 141 -26.28 -2.96 6.84
C ALA A 141 -26.46 -1.69 6.01
N VAL A 142 -26.19 -1.78 4.70
CA VAL A 142 -26.42 -0.70 3.76
C VAL A 142 -27.65 -1.03 2.93
N GLU A 143 -28.64 -0.14 2.98
CA GLU A 143 -29.88 -0.26 2.19
C GLU A 143 -29.97 0.96 1.27
N ILE A 144 -30.45 0.75 0.06
CA ILE A 144 -30.66 1.80 -0.93
C ILE A 144 -32.13 1.80 -1.31
N GLY A 145 -32.79 2.93 -1.09
CA GLY A 145 -34.18 3.14 -1.48
C GLY A 145 -34.34 2.99 -3.00
N PRO A 146 -35.22 2.09 -3.47
CA PRO A 146 -35.32 1.77 -4.91
C PRO A 146 -35.93 2.91 -5.73
N THR A 147 -36.61 3.84 -5.10
CA THR A 147 -37.35 4.93 -5.76
C THR A 147 -36.61 6.26 -5.70
N ASP A 148 -35.94 6.56 -4.61
CA ASP A 148 -35.37 7.87 -4.33
C ASP A 148 -33.85 7.86 -4.16
N GLY A 149 -33.25 6.66 -4.16
CA GLY A 149 -31.80 6.51 -3.98
C GLY A 149 -31.35 6.83 -2.54
N THR A 150 -32.24 6.99 -1.58
CA THR A 150 -31.87 7.21 -0.18
C THR A 150 -31.01 6.07 0.32
N VAL A 151 -29.85 6.39 0.85
CA VAL A 151 -28.94 5.41 1.45
C VAL A 151 -29.09 5.42 2.95
N THR A 152 -29.32 4.24 3.52
CA THR A 152 -29.28 4.05 4.98
C THR A 152 -28.08 3.19 5.37
N LEU A 153 -27.50 3.47 6.51
CA LEU A 153 -26.42 2.72 7.13
C LEU A 153 -26.87 2.32 8.54
N ASP A 154 -27.07 1.03 8.77
CA ASP A 154 -27.60 0.50 10.04
C ASP A 154 -28.90 1.21 10.46
N GLY A 155 -29.81 1.42 9.49
CA GLY A 155 -31.09 2.09 9.69
C GLY A 155 -31.02 3.62 9.79
N ARG A 156 -29.84 4.25 9.69
CA ARG A 156 -29.69 5.71 9.69
C ARG A 156 -29.53 6.23 8.27
N VAL A 157 -30.28 7.24 7.90
CA VAL A 157 -30.09 7.91 6.61
C VAL A 157 -28.72 8.57 6.54
N VAL A 158 -27.96 8.23 5.51
CA VAL A 158 -26.67 8.86 5.20
C VAL A 158 -26.96 10.03 4.27
N ALA A 159 -26.94 11.23 4.83
CA ALA A 159 -27.11 12.46 4.08
C ALA A 159 -25.85 13.32 4.22
N CYS A 160 -25.43 13.91 3.12
CA CYS A 160 -24.38 14.92 3.12
C CYS A 160 -25.06 16.25 2.77
N PRO A 161 -25.26 17.17 3.73
CA PRO A 161 -25.85 18.45 3.42
C PRO A 161 -24.94 19.24 2.48
N PRO A 162 -25.51 20.07 1.60
CA PRO A 162 -24.73 20.98 0.79
C PRO A 162 -23.83 21.86 1.64
N THR A 163 -22.65 22.17 1.17
CA THR A 163 -21.74 23.10 1.83
C THR A 163 -21.19 24.10 0.83
N ASP A 164 -21.10 25.35 1.24
CA ASP A 164 -20.53 26.43 0.43
C ASP A 164 -19.01 26.49 0.49
N SER A 165 -18.39 25.71 1.39
CA SER A 165 -16.95 25.69 1.58
C SER A 165 -16.43 24.26 1.78
N VAL A 166 -15.47 23.87 0.97
CA VAL A 166 -14.79 22.57 1.07
C VAL A 166 -13.34 22.79 1.43
N PRO A 167 -12.80 22.14 2.46
CA PRO A 167 -11.38 22.24 2.76
C PRO A 167 -10.55 21.73 1.58
N MET A 168 -9.57 22.52 1.17
CA MET A 168 -8.67 22.17 0.07
C MET A 168 -7.86 20.93 0.43
N SER A 169 -8.22 19.79 -0.17
CA SER A 169 -7.55 18.51 0.06
C SER A 169 -6.07 18.50 -0.38
N ARG A 170 -5.67 19.45 -1.24
CA ARG A 170 -4.31 19.58 -1.78
C ARG A 170 -3.39 20.51 -0.97
N ARG A 171 -3.83 21.01 0.15
CA ARG A 171 -3.03 21.93 0.99
C ARG A 171 -1.64 21.39 1.33
N TYR A 172 -1.50 20.08 1.40
CA TYR A 172 -0.24 19.40 1.79
C TYR A 172 0.63 18.98 0.60
N PHE A 173 0.16 19.16 -0.63
CA PHE A 173 0.89 18.79 -1.85
C PHE A 173 1.58 19.96 -2.55
N LEU A 174 1.40 21.17 -2.02
CA LEU A 174 1.92 22.39 -2.62
C LEU A 174 3.21 22.90 -1.95
N MET A 175 3.81 22.11 -1.08
CA MET A 175 5.08 22.43 -0.44
C MET A 175 6.13 21.39 -0.80
#